data_0b84f24babc4e7e0702cc2cf2ca50982
#
_entry.id   0b84f24babc4e7e0702cc2cf2ca50982
#
_cell.length_a   1.000
_cell.length_b   1.000
_cell.length_c   1.000
_cell.angle_alpha   90.00
_cell.angle_beta   90.00
_cell.angle_gamma   90.00
#
_symmetry.space_group_name_H-M   'P 1'
#
loop_
_entity.id
_entity.type
_entity.pdbx_description
1 polymer ?
#
loop_
_entity_poly.entity_id
_entity_poly.type
_entity_poly.pdbx_seq_one_letter_code
_entity_poly.pdbx_strand_id
1 'polypeptide(L)'
;MIRELPSQRHIDILVHDFFRNVAWHYDIVDEAAFMNQLAQWRRLTHDQFKRGPDALPTTLRSFPALLFQVLAQALLFQPAQHIETLNDLKYAVDMELSDRAAEYSDAGRRLASSFRKSEPTLTGVQAELMRACFEKTTGAVIEAWHTLGTAIRDAQELGLHLIEPDSTTYSRSAKSSDREMGRNVWLILHLWDAHMGIVLGRPMSTRMSPNDVASPMSSRDSSGNQRPPQPRDVILCGYHTAYKFLQEIHDLEKLEDWRIPVDKIHETILTNIANLPGWATVQRSRQGEPPWLSAALETMYTNVQFVVFALHRPFIFAEPNSRHKAFDAAMQILESQGRLFDQTEPLQYKAFSLVFATFDAMVLVAAVHIRFPDELREQFTATRRILELGIERLKSLQARKNVLANSALSIVERLYQKMLATVYPEETLDNGQGGTDDGSFTIMETETVGANWGTILQPDLGDVLVPQPMNELLRSGYLAQSLSTSPSLPAAYGQDQFGMSIMGSFGCDSMPYNITDDTLHGAK
;
A
#
# COMPACT_ATOMS: atom_id res chain seq x y z
N MET A 1 8.37 -15.67 22.74
CA MET A 1 8.42 -15.18 21.37
C MET A 1 9.10 -16.20 20.41
N ILE A 2 10.41 -16.45 20.46
CA ILE A 2 11.07 -17.43 19.53
C ILE A 2 10.46 -18.85 19.63
N ARG A 3 9.95 -19.26 20.79
CA ARG A 3 9.24 -20.54 20.97
C ARG A 3 7.88 -20.63 20.27
N GLU A 4 7.38 -19.52 19.75
CA GLU A 4 6.14 -19.46 18.97
C GLU A 4 6.36 -19.80 17.48
N LEU A 5 7.64 -19.94 17.05
CA LEU A 5 7.96 -20.44 15.72
C LEU A 5 7.40 -21.85 15.52
N PRO A 6 6.85 -22.16 14.35
CA PRO A 6 6.36 -23.48 14.05
C PRO A 6 7.50 -24.50 13.86
N SER A 7 7.16 -25.75 13.60
CA SER A 7 8.14 -26.78 13.29
C SER A 7 9.00 -26.39 12.08
N GLN A 8 10.21 -26.92 11.99
CA GLN A 8 11.10 -26.64 10.84
C GLN A 8 10.45 -26.97 9.51
N ARG A 9 9.67 -28.06 9.45
CA ARG A 9 8.92 -28.45 8.26
C ARG A 9 7.96 -27.34 7.80
N HIS A 10 7.21 -26.74 8.73
CA HIS A 10 6.29 -25.66 8.40
C HIS A 10 7.03 -24.38 7.99
N ILE A 11 8.18 -24.09 8.65
CA ILE A 11 9.03 -22.97 8.23
C ILE A 11 9.48 -23.17 6.78
N ASP A 12 9.95 -24.36 6.41
CA ASP A 12 10.43 -24.63 5.05
C ASP A 12 9.31 -24.46 4.00
N ILE A 13 8.11 -24.99 4.29
CA ILE A 13 6.94 -24.84 3.42
C ILE A 13 6.59 -23.35 3.25
N LEU A 14 6.41 -22.65 4.35
CA LEU A 14 5.96 -21.23 4.32
C LEU A 14 7.01 -20.31 3.70
N VAL A 15 8.30 -20.52 3.95
CA VAL A 15 9.37 -19.75 3.32
C VAL A 15 9.41 -20.00 1.81
N HIS A 16 9.26 -21.26 1.37
CA HIS A 16 9.16 -21.57 -0.05
C HIS A 16 7.96 -20.88 -0.71
N ASP A 17 6.78 -20.95 -0.07
CA ASP A 17 5.57 -20.33 -0.55
C ASP A 17 5.69 -18.79 -0.61
N PHE A 18 6.36 -18.18 0.37
CA PHE A 18 6.64 -16.75 0.38
C PHE A 18 7.44 -16.32 -0.86
N PHE A 19 8.58 -16.97 -1.13
CA PHE A 19 9.41 -16.59 -2.27
C PHE A 19 8.74 -16.88 -3.60
N ARG A 20 7.92 -17.91 -3.69
CA ARG A 20 7.18 -18.26 -4.91
C ARG A 20 6.01 -17.32 -5.20
N ASN A 21 5.21 -16.95 -4.17
CA ASN A 21 3.91 -16.34 -4.37
C ASN A 21 3.83 -14.89 -3.88
N VAL A 22 4.75 -14.43 -3.00
CA VAL A 22 4.63 -13.14 -2.31
C VAL A 22 5.80 -12.21 -2.59
N ALA A 23 7.04 -12.70 -2.56
CA ALA A 23 8.25 -11.87 -2.61
C ALA A 23 8.32 -10.94 -3.83
N TRP A 24 7.77 -11.35 -4.96
CA TRP A 24 7.76 -10.58 -6.20
C TRP A 24 6.99 -9.24 -6.13
N HIS A 25 6.09 -9.07 -5.15
CA HIS A 25 5.30 -7.85 -5.04
C HIS A 25 6.16 -6.61 -4.77
N TYR A 26 7.21 -6.75 -3.95
CA TYR A 26 8.02 -5.61 -3.51
C TYR A 26 9.54 -5.84 -3.64
N ASP A 27 9.98 -7.09 -3.80
CA ASP A 27 11.41 -7.47 -3.94
C ASP A 27 12.31 -6.88 -2.86
N ILE A 28 11.84 -6.90 -1.60
CA ILE A 28 12.54 -6.30 -0.44
C ILE A 28 13.31 -7.33 0.39
N VAL A 29 13.23 -8.61 0.05
CA VAL A 29 13.94 -9.70 0.72
C VAL A 29 14.59 -10.58 -0.35
N ASP A 30 15.91 -10.61 -0.36
CA ASP A 30 16.68 -11.50 -1.23
C ASP A 30 16.63 -12.94 -0.72
N GLU A 31 16.20 -13.88 -1.58
CA GLU A 31 16.02 -15.29 -1.22
C GLU A 31 17.34 -15.93 -0.75
N ALA A 32 18.44 -15.69 -1.46
CA ALA A 32 19.71 -16.31 -1.15
C ALA A 32 20.27 -15.80 0.18
N ALA A 33 20.18 -14.49 0.43
CA ALA A 33 20.58 -13.89 1.69
C ALA A 33 19.72 -14.39 2.85
N PHE A 34 18.39 -14.46 2.66
CA PHE A 34 17.45 -14.96 3.66
C PHE A 34 17.72 -16.43 4.01
N MET A 35 17.90 -17.30 3.00
CA MET A 35 18.19 -18.71 3.22
C MET A 35 19.53 -18.92 3.92
N ASN A 36 20.54 -18.09 3.63
CA ASN A 36 21.81 -18.12 4.35
C ASN A 36 21.62 -17.71 5.83
N GLN A 37 20.87 -16.65 6.12
CA GLN A 37 20.53 -16.25 7.49
C GLN A 37 19.74 -17.35 8.22
N LEU A 38 18.77 -17.98 7.56
CA LEU A 38 17.99 -19.10 8.12
C LEU A 38 18.90 -20.30 8.46
N ALA A 39 19.84 -20.64 7.58
CA ALA A 39 20.79 -21.71 7.83
C ALA A 39 21.73 -21.40 9.01
N GLN A 40 22.19 -20.14 9.13
CA GLN A 40 23.00 -19.70 10.28
C GLN A 40 22.17 -19.70 11.57
N TRP A 41 20.92 -19.22 11.53
CA TRP A 41 20.00 -19.20 12.64
C TRP A 41 19.75 -20.62 13.21
N ARG A 42 19.58 -21.61 12.34
CA ARG A 42 19.38 -23.02 12.73
C ARG A 42 20.60 -23.67 13.41
N ARG A 43 21.80 -23.11 13.22
CA ARG A 43 23.04 -23.59 13.84
C ARG A 43 23.29 -22.99 15.22
N LEU A 44 22.51 -21.98 15.63
CA LEU A 44 22.69 -21.35 16.93
C LEU A 44 22.45 -22.36 18.06
N THR A 45 23.35 -22.36 19.03
CA THR A 45 23.24 -23.21 20.22
C THR A 45 22.29 -22.59 21.26
N HIS A 46 21.76 -23.41 22.13
CA HIS A 46 20.92 -22.94 23.23
C HIS A 46 21.59 -21.86 24.11
N ASP A 47 22.89 -21.99 24.33
CA ASP A 47 23.67 -21.02 25.11
C ASP A 47 23.81 -19.67 24.42
N GLN A 48 23.91 -19.65 23.09
CA GLN A 48 23.88 -18.39 22.31
C GLN A 48 22.51 -17.70 22.43
N PHE A 49 21.42 -18.45 22.38
CA PHE A 49 20.08 -17.89 22.60
C PHE A 49 19.88 -17.32 24.01
N LYS A 50 20.45 -17.98 25.05
CA LYS A 50 20.35 -17.49 26.44
C LYS A 50 21.05 -16.18 26.68
N ARG A 51 22.12 -15.88 25.93
CA ARG A 51 22.89 -14.63 26.08
C ARG A 51 22.15 -13.40 25.53
N GLY A 52 21.02 -13.60 24.85
CA GLY A 52 20.20 -12.53 24.28
C GLY A 52 20.68 -12.02 22.92
N PRO A 53 19.93 -11.07 22.34
CA PRO A 53 20.17 -10.60 20.97
C PRO A 53 21.51 -9.90 20.79
N ASP A 54 22.03 -9.22 21.82
CA ASP A 54 23.31 -8.48 21.76
C ASP A 54 24.52 -9.43 21.58
N ALA A 55 24.39 -10.71 21.95
CA ALA A 55 25.43 -11.72 21.75
C ALA A 55 25.39 -12.37 20.37
N LEU A 56 24.37 -12.08 19.56
CA LEU A 56 24.26 -12.61 18.20
C LEU A 56 25.00 -11.73 17.19
N PRO A 57 25.48 -12.32 16.08
CA PRO A 57 25.96 -11.57 14.94
C PRO A 57 24.91 -10.53 14.50
N THR A 58 25.35 -9.33 14.10
CA THR A 58 24.47 -8.24 13.68
C THR A 58 23.48 -8.68 12.59
N THR A 59 23.92 -9.53 11.65
CA THR A 59 23.08 -10.10 10.57
C THR A 59 21.98 -11.02 11.06
N LEU A 60 22.10 -11.60 12.25
CA LEU A 60 21.11 -12.51 12.84
C LEU A 60 20.26 -11.86 13.95
N ARG A 61 20.67 -10.71 14.44
CA ARG A 61 20.00 -10.05 15.57
C ARG A 61 18.51 -9.78 15.28
N SER A 62 18.20 -9.20 14.14
CA SER A 62 16.82 -8.88 13.70
C SER A 62 16.18 -10.00 12.86
N PHE A 63 16.92 -11.05 12.49
CA PHE A 63 16.43 -12.11 11.62
C PHE A 63 15.15 -12.81 12.11
N PRO A 64 14.96 -13.14 13.41
CA PRO A 64 13.73 -13.78 13.85
C PRO A 64 12.50 -12.88 13.68
N ALA A 65 12.65 -11.56 13.78
CA ALA A 65 11.55 -10.64 13.49
C ALA A 65 11.15 -10.69 12.00
N LEU A 66 12.13 -10.68 11.10
CA LEU A 66 11.90 -10.83 9.67
C LEU A 66 11.29 -12.21 9.34
N LEU A 67 11.79 -13.28 9.95
CA LEU A 67 11.26 -14.62 9.74
C LEU A 67 9.77 -14.69 10.10
N PHE A 68 9.36 -14.16 11.23
CA PHE A 68 7.95 -14.12 11.62
C PHE A 68 7.09 -13.36 10.61
N GLN A 69 7.56 -12.22 10.08
CA GLN A 69 6.83 -11.46 9.06
C GLN A 69 6.72 -12.23 7.73
N VAL A 70 7.78 -12.92 7.33
CA VAL A 70 7.78 -13.79 6.14
C VAL A 70 6.74 -14.92 6.29
N LEU A 71 6.72 -15.59 7.47
CA LEU A 71 5.73 -16.65 7.75
C LEU A 71 4.30 -16.09 7.77
N ALA A 72 4.09 -14.91 8.35
CA ALA A 72 2.78 -14.25 8.38
C ALA A 72 2.27 -13.94 6.97
N GLN A 73 3.11 -13.36 6.12
CA GLN A 73 2.76 -13.07 4.74
C GLN A 73 2.48 -14.34 3.93
N ALA A 74 3.31 -15.38 4.10
CA ALA A 74 3.10 -16.65 3.44
C ALA A 74 1.74 -17.26 3.78
N LEU A 75 1.29 -17.16 5.03
CA LEU A 75 -0.03 -17.65 5.45
C LEU A 75 -1.19 -16.86 4.86
N LEU A 76 -1.03 -15.56 4.61
CA LEU A 76 -2.07 -14.75 3.95
C LEU A 76 -2.24 -15.11 2.48
N PHE A 77 -1.17 -15.53 1.81
CA PHE A 77 -1.14 -15.79 0.37
C PHE A 77 -1.06 -17.28 0.03
N GLN A 78 -1.57 -18.15 0.93
CA GLN A 78 -1.56 -19.60 0.69
C GLN A 78 -2.39 -19.98 -0.53
N PRO A 79 -1.85 -20.83 -1.45
CA PRO A 79 -2.64 -21.51 -2.45
C PRO A 79 -3.62 -22.50 -1.80
N ALA A 80 -4.77 -22.73 -2.43
CA ALA A 80 -5.82 -23.62 -1.91
C ALA A 80 -5.30 -25.03 -1.60
N GLN A 81 -4.42 -25.53 -2.42
CA GLN A 81 -3.86 -26.90 -2.31
C GLN A 81 -2.96 -27.14 -1.10
N HIS A 82 -2.51 -26.08 -0.42
CA HIS A 82 -1.63 -26.20 0.75
C HIS A 82 -2.35 -26.09 2.10
N ILE A 83 -3.65 -25.81 2.10
CA ILE A 83 -4.42 -25.61 3.34
C ILE A 83 -4.35 -26.87 4.24
N GLU A 84 -4.51 -28.06 3.67
CA GLU A 84 -4.51 -29.31 4.44
C GLU A 84 -3.17 -29.57 5.14
N THR A 85 -2.05 -29.25 4.47
CA THR A 85 -0.71 -29.46 5.04
C THR A 85 -0.35 -28.50 6.16
N LEU A 86 -1.11 -27.42 6.34
CA LEU A 86 -0.91 -26.40 7.36
C LEU A 86 -2.00 -26.41 8.44
N ASN A 87 -2.94 -27.36 8.38
CA ASN A 87 -4.04 -27.45 9.35
C ASN A 87 -3.57 -27.65 10.79
N ASP A 88 -2.46 -28.35 11.01
CA ASP A 88 -1.85 -28.56 12.32
C ASP A 88 -1.20 -27.29 12.92
N LEU A 89 -1.12 -26.19 12.16
CA LEU A 89 -0.81 -24.87 12.71
C LEU A 89 -1.99 -24.24 13.48
N LYS A 90 -3.21 -24.73 13.24
CA LYS A 90 -4.41 -24.29 13.94
C LYS A 90 -4.55 -25.11 15.23
N TYR A 91 -4.65 -24.43 16.34
CA TYR A 91 -4.79 -25.07 17.66
C TYR A 91 -6.21 -24.92 18.26
N ALA A 92 -7.11 -24.22 17.56
CA ALA A 92 -8.52 -24.10 17.92
C ALA A 92 -9.41 -24.45 16.72
N VAL A 93 -10.62 -24.95 16.99
CA VAL A 93 -11.54 -25.46 15.96
C VAL A 93 -11.96 -24.37 14.98
N ASP A 94 -12.21 -23.15 15.46
CA ASP A 94 -12.67 -22.02 14.66
C ASP A 94 -11.53 -21.14 14.12
N MET A 95 -10.28 -21.51 14.38
CA MET A 95 -9.11 -20.76 13.97
C MET A 95 -8.87 -20.87 12.48
N GLU A 96 -8.63 -19.73 11.83
CA GLU A 96 -8.19 -19.68 10.44
C GLU A 96 -6.66 -19.49 10.33
N LEU A 97 -6.11 -19.77 9.16
CA LEU A 97 -4.68 -19.49 8.89
C LEU A 97 -4.36 -17.99 8.96
N SER A 98 -5.35 -17.14 8.70
CA SER A 98 -5.22 -15.68 8.88
C SER A 98 -5.04 -15.26 10.34
N ASP A 99 -5.67 -15.97 11.28
CA ASP A 99 -5.48 -15.69 12.71
C ASP A 99 -4.05 -16.07 13.13
N ARG A 100 -3.55 -17.20 12.62
CA ARG A 100 -2.17 -17.60 12.84
C ARG A 100 -1.17 -16.66 12.20
N ALA A 101 -1.51 -16.11 11.02
CA ALA A 101 -0.71 -15.06 10.37
C ALA A 101 -0.62 -13.80 11.24
N ALA A 102 -1.74 -13.37 11.84
CA ALA A 102 -1.76 -12.23 12.76
C ALA A 102 -0.90 -12.46 14.00
N GLU A 103 -0.99 -13.65 14.61
CA GLU A 103 -0.13 -14.02 15.75
C GLU A 103 1.35 -13.99 15.41
N TYR A 104 1.75 -14.51 14.24
CA TYR A 104 3.14 -14.46 13.79
C TYR A 104 3.59 -13.02 13.54
N SER A 105 2.78 -12.21 12.86
CA SER A 105 3.10 -10.82 12.64
C SER A 105 3.27 -10.05 13.94
N ASP A 106 2.42 -10.29 14.95
CA ASP A 106 2.55 -9.69 16.28
C ASP A 106 3.76 -10.20 17.05
N ALA A 107 4.12 -11.48 16.93
CA ALA A 107 5.35 -12.01 17.51
C ALA A 107 6.59 -11.33 16.92
N GLY A 108 6.62 -11.14 15.59
CA GLY A 108 7.66 -10.38 14.89
C GLY A 108 7.76 -8.94 15.38
N ARG A 109 6.62 -8.24 15.54
CA ARG A 109 6.56 -6.88 16.08
C ARG A 109 7.11 -6.81 17.52
N ARG A 110 6.70 -7.71 18.41
CA ARG A 110 7.21 -7.78 19.79
C ARG A 110 8.71 -8.03 19.83
N LEU A 111 9.25 -8.83 18.92
CA LEU A 111 10.70 -9.03 18.79
C LEU A 111 11.39 -7.75 18.32
N ALA A 112 10.91 -7.13 17.25
CA ALA A 112 11.46 -5.88 16.72
C ALA A 112 11.48 -4.77 17.78
N SER A 113 10.40 -4.65 18.58
CA SER A 113 10.32 -3.68 19.68
C SER A 113 11.29 -3.95 20.83
N SER A 114 11.85 -5.15 20.94
CA SER A 114 12.84 -5.50 21.97
C SER A 114 14.27 -5.08 21.62
N PHE A 115 14.52 -4.70 20.38
CA PHE A 115 15.85 -4.29 19.91
C PHE A 115 16.11 -2.81 20.20
N ARG A 116 17.40 -2.46 20.37
CA ARG A 116 17.81 -1.07 20.56
C ARG A 116 17.64 -0.27 19.28
N LYS A 117 16.94 0.84 19.34
CA LYS A 117 16.76 1.74 18.18
C LYS A 117 18.05 2.45 17.74
N SER A 118 19.08 2.49 18.60
CA SER A 118 20.39 3.03 18.26
C SER A 118 21.27 2.14 17.36
N GLU A 119 20.82 0.90 17.11
CA GLU A 119 21.57 -0.06 16.30
C GLU A 119 20.64 -0.73 15.26
N PRO A 120 20.04 0.04 14.33
CA PRO A 120 19.18 -0.54 13.31
C PRO A 120 20.01 -1.44 12.36
N THR A 121 19.33 -2.38 11.73
CA THR A 121 19.93 -3.27 10.73
C THR A 121 19.04 -3.30 9.48
N LEU A 122 19.60 -3.59 8.31
CA LEU A 122 18.83 -3.73 7.08
C LEU A 122 17.72 -4.80 7.26
N THR A 123 18.05 -5.93 7.91
CA THR A 123 17.07 -6.98 8.24
C THR A 123 15.95 -6.48 9.16
N GLY A 124 16.26 -5.55 10.09
CA GLY A 124 15.26 -4.89 10.94
C GLY A 124 14.32 -4.00 10.14
N VAL A 125 14.86 -3.17 9.23
CA VAL A 125 14.06 -2.33 8.32
C VAL A 125 13.17 -3.20 7.42
N GLN A 126 13.70 -4.30 6.88
CA GLN A 126 12.92 -5.26 6.09
C GLN A 126 11.78 -5.87 6.92
N ALA A 127 12.02 -6.21 8.18
CA ALA A 127 10.99 -6.75 9.08
C ALA A 127 9.86 -5.74 9.34
N GLU A 128 10.19 -4.47 9.61
CA GLU A 128 9.20 -3.40 9.81
C GLU A 128 8.42 -3.10 8.52
N LEU A 129 9.09 -3.06 7.36
CA LEU A 129 8.42 -2.87 6.08
C LEU A 129 7.48 -4.04 5.75
N MET A 130 7.90 -5.29 6.01
CA MET A 130 7.04 -6.47 5.88
C MET A 130 5.85 -6.42 6.84
N ARG A 131 6.04 -5.90 8.06
CA ARG A 131 4.95 -5.65 9.00
C ARG A 131 3.95 -4.63 8.44
N ALA A 132 4.43 -3.51 7.90
CA ALA A 132 3.57 -2.51 7.24
C ALA A 132 2.79 -3.12 6.06
N CYS A 133 3.43 -4.01 5.26
CA CYS A 133 2.75 -4.77 4.21
C CYS A 133 1.63 -5.64 4.77
N PHE A 134 1.88 -6.34 5.87
CA PHE A 134 0.88 -7.18 6.54
C PHE A 134 -0.32 -6.34 7.01
N GLU A 135 -0.07 -5.26 7.74
CA GLU A 135 -1.10 -4.35 8.27
C GLU A 135 -1.95 -3.76 7.14
N LYS A 136 -1.31 -3.30 6.05
CA LYS A 136 -2.01 -2.79 4.88
C LYS A 136 -2.90 -3.86 4.23
N THR A 137 -2.38 -5.08 4.06
CA THR A 137 -3.10 -6.20 3.43
C THR A 137 -4.30 -6.64 4.27
N THR A 138 -4.19 -6.56 5.59
CA THR A 138 -5.27 -6.92 6.53
C THR A 138 -6.23 -5.75 6.84
N GLY A 139 -6.02 -4.58 6.23
CA GLY A 139 -6.91 -3.42 6.36
C GLY A 139 -6.55 -2.44 7.47
N ALA A 140 -5.50 -2.70 8.25
CA ALA A 140 -5.00 -1.79 9.28
C ALA A 140 -4.08 -0.72 8.65
N VAL A 141 -4.65 0.11 7.76
CA VAL A 141 -3.89 1.03 6.89
C VAL A 141 -3.25 2.18 7.68
N ILE A 142 -3.90 2.64 8.75
CA ILE A 142 -3.37 3.71 9.60
C ILE A 142 -2.16 3.20 10.39
N GLU A 143 -2.26 2.00 10.95
CA GLU A 143 -1.17 1.31 11.64
C GLU A 143 0.00 1.06 10.67
N ALA A 144 -0.30 0.62 9.44
CA ALA A 144 0.69 0.44 8.38
C ALA A 144 1.48 1.72 8.09
N TRP A 145 0.80 2.89 8.08
CA TRP A 145 1.47 4.18 7.89
C TRP A 145 2.41 4.52 9.06
N HIS A 146 2.02 4.24 10.30
CA HIS A 146 2.88 4.45 11.48
C HIS A 146 4.08 3.50 11.47
N THR A 147 3.86 2.23 11.15
CA THR A 147 4.92 1.21 11.03
C THR A 147 5.89 1.57 9.90
N LEU A 148 5.37 2.03 8.76
CA LEU A 148 6.18 2.55 7.65
C LEU A 148 7.06 3.73 8.09
N GLY A 149 6.50 4.68 8.85
CA GLY A 149 7.26 5.81 9.41
C GLY A 149 8.40 5.37 10.32
N THR A 150 8.24 4.27 11.06
CA THR A 150 9.31 3.66 11.85
C THR A 150 10.40 3.07 10.96
N ALA A 151 10.01 2.29 9.94
CA ALA A 151 10.94 1.70 8.98
C ALA A 151 11.76 2.79 8.21
N ILE A 152 11.12 3.90 7.86
CA ILE A 152 11.78 5.04 7.20
C ILE A 152 12.85 5.64 8.11
N ARG A 153 12.58 5.88 9.40
CA ARG A 153 13.56 6.45 10.32
C ARG A 153 14.73 5.50 10.56
N ASP A 154 14.47 4.21 10.75
CA ASP A 154 15.51 3.20 10.91
C ASP A 154 16.37 3.08 9.62
N ALA A 155 15.76 3.22 8.44
CA ALA A 155 16.47 3.25 7.16
C ALA A 155 17.32 4.52 6.98
N GLN A 156 16.86 5.67 7.44
CA GLN A 156 17.62 6.93 7.45
C GLN A 156 18.81 6.85 8.40
N GLU A 157 18.64 6.26 9.57
CA GLU A 157 19.74 6.03 10.53
C GLU A 157 20.82 5.11 9.94
N LEU A 158 20.44 4.13 9.12
CA LEU A 158 21.36 3.28 8.36
C LEU A 158 22.01 4.00 7.17
N GLY A 159 21.56 5.19 6.81
CA GLY A 159 22.02 5.91 5.65
C GLY A 159 21.58 5.33 4.31
N LEU A 160 20.49 4.55 4.26
CA LEU A 160 20.01 3.95 3.00
C LEU A 160 19.61 5.01 1.97
N HIS A 161 19.17 6.19 2.41
CA HIS A 161 18.84 7.35 1.58
C HIS A 161 20.05 8.05 0.94
N LEU A 162 21.27 7.71 1.37
CA LEU A 162 22.53 8.26 0.88
C LEU A 162 23.30 7.31 -0.05
N ILE A 163 22.74 6.13 -0.34
CA ILE A 163 23.41 5.15 -1.19
C ILE A 163 23.27 5.57 -2.66
N GLU A 164 24.33 6.14 -3.22
CA GLU A 164 24.38 6.51 -4.64
C GLU A 164 24.36 5.28 -5.56
N PRO A 165 23.77 5.40 -6.78
CA PRO A 165 23.89 4.39 -7.81
C PRO A 165 25.38 4.19 -8.17
N ASP A 166 25.86 2.96 -8.16
CA ASP A 166 27.23 2.67 -8.61
C ASP A 166 27.35 2.99 -10.11
N SER A 167 28.08 4.05 -10.42
CA SER A 167 28.40 4.45 -11.80
C SER A 167 29.50 3.59 -12.44
N THR A 168 30.17 2.75 -11.66
CA THR A 168 31.29 1.94 -12.15
C THR A 168 31.39 0.60 -11.43
N THR A 169 31.52 -0.43 -12.25
CA THR A 169 32.02 -1.78 -11.99
C THR A 169 31.12 -2.81 -11.32
N TYR A 170 30.82 -3.83 -12.09
CA TYR A 170 30.36 -5.16 -11.72
C TYR A 170 31.29 -5.88 -10.71
N SER A 171 31.38 -5.39 -9.49
CA SER A 171 31.99 -6.17 -8.42
C SER A 171 30.89 -6.92 -7.66
N ARG A 172 30.72 -8.20 -7.98
CA ARG A 172 29.86 -9.15 -7.24
C ARG A 172 30.46 -9.50 -5.88
N SER A 173 30.71 -8.52 -5.02
CA SER A 173 31.04 -8.80 -3.62
C SER A 173 29.75 -8.83 -2.78
N ALA A 174 29.75 -9.58 -1.68
CA ALA A 174 28.61 -9.60 -0.75
C ALA A 174 28.20 -8.19 -0.28
N LYS A 175 29.19 -7.27 -0.14
CA LYS A 175 28.93 -5.86 0.18
C LYS A 175 28.20 -5.10 -0.93
N SER A 176 28.37 -5.49 -2.19
CA SER A 176 27.64 -4.91 -3.33
C SER A 176 26.17 -5.33 -3.31
N SER A 177 25.87 -6.60 -2.97
CA SER A 177 24.49 -7.11 -2.86
C SER A 177 23.71 -6.43 -1.74
N ASP A 178 24.33 -6.24 -0.56
CA ASP A 178 23.67 -5.55 0.58
C ASP A 178 23.36 -4.08 0.26
N ARG A 179 24.29 -3.39 -0.45
CA ARG A 179 24.05 -2.00 -0.89
C ARG A 179 22.93 -1.93 -1.92
N GLU A 180 22.89 -2.86 -2.83
CA GLU A 180 21.84 -2.93 -3.84
C GLU A 180 20.48 -3.21 -3.20
N MET A 181 20.41 -4.15 -2.27
CA MET A 181 19.19 -4.41 -1.48
C MET A 181 18.79 -3.19 -0.65
N GLY A 182 19.74 -2.50 -0.02
CA GLY A 182 19.48 -1.26 0.72
C GLY A 182 18.83 -0.17 -0.15
N ARG A 183 19.32 0.01 -1.38
CA ARG A 183 18.71 0.95 -2.35
C ARG A 183 17.29 0.53 -2.73
N ASN A 184 17.07 -0.76 -2.95
CA ASN A 184 15.74 -1.26 -3.29
C ASN A 184 14.75 -1.05 -2.15
N VAL A 185 15.16 -1.38 -0.92
CA VAL A 185 14.35 -1.14 0.29
C VAL A 185 14.02 0.35 0.43
N TRP A 186 15.00 1.26 0.23
CA TRP A 186 14.76 2.70 0.27
C TRP A 186 13.77 3.16 -0.80
N LEU A 187 13.90 2.66 -2.04
CA LEU A 187 12.95 2.95 -3.12
C LEU A 187 11.52 2.55 -2.74
N ILE A 188 11.33 1.34 -2.20
CA ILE A 188 10.02 0.86 -1.80
C ILE A 188 9.45 1.68 -0.64
N LEU A 189 10.27 2.05 0.36
CA LEU A 189 9.86 2.93 1.45
C LEU A 189 9.37 4.28 0.91
N HIS A 190 10.11 4.88 -0.02
CA HIS A 190 9.73 6.14 -0.67
C HIS A 190 8.43 6.02 -1.46
N LEU A 191 8.27 4.99 -2.28
CA LEU A 191 7.05 4.77 -3.06
C LEU A 191 5.82 4.58 -2.16
N TRP A 192 5.98 3.87 -1.05
CA TRP A 192 4.90 3.68 -0.09
C TRP A 192 4.56 4.95 0.67
N ASP A 193 5.57 5.73 1.09
CA ASP A 193 5.37 7.02 1.75
C ASP A 193 4.61 7.99 0.85
N ALA A 194 5.02 8.09 -0.43
CA ALA A 194 4.35 8.92 -1.43
C ALA A 194 2.90 8.45 -1.70
N HIS A 195 2.72 7.15 -1.94
CA HIS A 195 1.40 6.58 -2.20
C HIS A 195 0.45 6.78 -1.00
N MET A 196 0.89 6.45 0.21
CA MET A 196 0.08 6.62 1.42
C MET A 196 -0.14 8.09 1.75
N GLY A 197 0.83 8.96 1.45
CA GLY A 197 0.68 10.41 1.58
C GLY A 197 -0.48 10.94 0.74
N ILE A 198 -0.54 10.57 -0.54
CA ILE A 198 -1.62 10.95 -1.46
C ILE A 198 -2.97 10.35 -1.02
N VAL A 199 -2.99 9.06 -0.68
CA VAL A 199 -4.21 8.34 -0.32
C VAL A 199 -4.81 8.82 0.99
N LEU A 200 -3.98 9.05 2.01
CA LEU A 200 -4.42 9.45 3.35
C LEU A 200 -4.44 10.97 3.54
N GLY A 201 -4.00 11.76 2.55
CA GLY A 201 -3.86 13.21 2.67
C GLY A 201 -2.84 13.62 3.74
N ARG A 202 -1.70 12.92 3.84
CA ARG A 202 -0.70 13.14 4.88
C ARG A 202 0.64 13.58 4.29
N PRO A 203 1.46 14.34 5.04
CA PRO A 203 2.76 14.77 4.56
C PRO A 203 3.69 13.58 4.32
N MET A 204 4.50 13.68 3.27
CA MET A 204 5.58 12.73 3.00
C MET A 204 6.76 12.96 3.94
N SER A 205 7.38 11.87 4.37
CA SER A 205 8.59 11.85 5.22
C SER A 205 9.88 11.64 4.41
N THR A 206 9.75 11.20 3.16
CA THR A 206 10.89 10.89 2.29
C THR A 206 10.93 11.82 1.08
N ARG A 207 12.16 12.00 0.56
CA ARG A 207 12.39 12.63 -0.75
C ARG A 207 13.44 11.81 -1.51
N MET A 208 13.25 11.71 -2.82
CA MET A 208 14.16 10.98 -3.71
C MET A 208 14.31 11.74 -5.03
N SER A 209 15.55 11.91 -5.50
CA SER A 209 15.76 12.41 -6.84
C SER A 209 15.56 11.30 -7.88
N PRO A 210 14.90 11.56 -9.01
CA PRO A 210 14.81 10.57 -10.10
C PRO A 210 16.16 10.03 -10.58
N ASN A 211 17.23 10.81 -10.42
CA ASN A 211 18.59 10.42 -10.80
C ASN A 211 19.21 9.38 -9.84
N ASP A 212 18.66 9.25 -8.62
CA ASP A 212 19.14 8.31 -7.61
C ASP A 212 18.62 6.88 -7.86
N VAL A 213 17.67 6.72 -8.80
CA VAL A 213 17.05 5.43 -9.12
C VAL A 213 17.69 4.85 -10.37
N ALA A 214 18.19 3.63 -10.24
CA ALA A 214 18.77 2.91 -11.37
C ALA A 214 17.77 2.75 -12.52
N SER A 215 18.22 2.85 -13.75
CA SER A 215 17.39 2.49 -14.90
C SER A 215 17.07 0.99 -14.87
N PRO A 216 15.90 0.59 -15.39
CA PRO A 216 15.60 -0.83 -15.57
C PRO A 216 16.74 -1.48 -16.35
N MET A 217 17.22 -2.62 -15.89
CA MET A 217 18.32 -3.29 -16.58
C MET A 217 17.92 -3.61 -18.03
N SER A 218 18.84 -3.45 -18.94
CA SER A 218 18.61 -3.85 -20.33
C SER A 218 18.20 -5.34 -20.33
N SER A 219 17.22 -5.68 -21.15
CA SER A 219 16.73 -7.05 -21.32
C SER A 219 17.78 -8.02 -21.87
N ARG A 220 19.03 -7.60 -22.03
CA ARG A 220 20.14 -8.41 -22.53
C ARG A 220 21.24 -8.53 -21.48
N ASP A 221 21.71 -9.76 -21.30
CA ASP A 221 22.91 -10.03 -20.50
C ASP A 221 24.17 -9.54 -21.21
N SER A 222 25.33 -9.62 -20.53
CA SER A 222 26.64 -9.28 -21.07
C SER A 222 27.03 -10.11 -22.32
N SER A 223 26.31 -11.19 -22.58
CA SER A 223 26.48 -12.08 -23.75
C SER A 223 25.48 -11.78 -24.88
N GLY A 224 24.61 -10.76 -24.73
CA GLY A 224 23.60 -10.36 -25.70
C GLY A 224 22.33 -11.22 -25.69
N ASN A 225 22.20 -12.20 -24.79
CA ASN A 225 21.00 -13.03 -24.65
C ASN A 225 19.91 -12.29 -23.89
N GLN A 226 18.64 -12.55 -24.25
CA GLN A 226 17.51 -12.01 -23.48
C GLN A 226 17.47 -12.64 -22.08
N ARG A 227 17.63 -11.82 -21.06
CA ARG A 227 17.43 -12.20 -19.67
C ARG A 227 15.93 -12.07 -19.35
N PRO A 228 15.32 -13.06 -18.67
CA PRO A 228 13.95 -12.90 -18.17
C PRO A 228 13.91 -11.74 -17.16
N PRO A 229 12.84 -10.91 -17.16
CA PRO A 229 12.70 -9.83 -16.21
C PRO A 229 12.66 -10.38 -14.78
N GLN A 230 13.22 -9.60 -13.85
CA GLN A 230 13.14 -9.85 -12.41
C GLN A 230 12.03 -8.98 -11.81
N PRO A 231 11.50 -9.28 -10.61
CA PRO A 231 10.48 -8.46 -9.95
C PRO A 231 10.89 -6.99 -9.85
N ARG A 232 12.14 -6.72 -9.53
CA ARG A 232 12.73 -5.38 -9.48
C ARG A 232 12.65 -4.64 -10.82
N ASP A 233 12.84 -5.33 -11.94
CA ASP A 233 12.76 -4.69 -13.25
C ASP A 233 11.36 -4.13 -13.52
N VAL A 234 10.30 -4.82 -13.04
CA VAL A 234 8.91 -4.34 -13.11
C VAL A 234 8.71 -3.10 -12.26
N ILE A 235 9.24 -3.09 -11.02
CA ILE A 235 9.16 -1.93 -10.11
C ILE A 235 9.88 -0.72 -10.71
N LEU A 236 11.09 -0.90 -11.21
CA LEU A 236 11.87 0.16 -11.87
C LEU A 236 11.19 0.65 -13.14
N CYS A 237 10.60 -0.24 -13.93
CA CYS A 237 9.82 0.11 -15.10
C CYS A 237 8.63 1.01 -14.73
N GLY A 238 7.85 0.66 -13.71
CA GLY A 238 6.77 1.48 -13.19
C GLY A 238 7.26 2.84 -12.65
N TYR A 239 8.40 2.84 -11.94
CA TYR A 239 9.01 4.07 -11.43
C TYR A 239 9.35 5.05 -12.57
N HIS A 240 10.09 4.60 -13.56
CA HIS A 240 10.48 5.46 -14.69
C HIS A 240 9.31 5.85 -15.58
N THR A 241 8.24 5.04 -15.60
CA THR A 241 7.02 5.35 -16.36
C THR A 241 6.21 6.45 -15.67
N ALA A 242 5.91 6.31 -14.38
CA ALA A 242 4.99 7.20 -13.69
C ALA A 242 5.33 7.50 -12.22
N TYR A 243 5.83 6.53 -11.43
CA TYR A 243 5.88 6.69 -9.96
C TYR A 243 6.80 7.81 -9.49
N LYS A 244 7.82 8.18 -10.28
CA LYS A 244 8.71 9.32 -9.99
C LYS A 244 7.97 10.64 -9.83
N PHE A 245 6.75 10.76 -10.36
CA PHE A 245 5.93 11.98 -10.27
C PHE A 245 5.06 12.04 -9.01
N LEU A 246 4.96 10.96 -8.21
CA LEU A 246 4.12 10.95 -7.01
C LEU A 246 4.47 12.06 -6.03
N GLN A 247 5.76 12.36 -5.85
CA GLN A 247 6.21 13.44 -5.00
C GLN A 247 5.79 14.82 -5.53
N GLU A 248 5.92 15.04 -6.85
CA GLU A 248 5.48 16.29 -7.49
C GLU A 248 3.96 16.46 -7.38
N ILE A 249 3.20 15.38 -7.61
CA ILE A 249 1.74 15.37 -7.48
C ILE A 249 1.30 15.75 -6.06
N HIS A 250 1.96 15.18 -5.04
CA HIS A 250 1.68 15.52 -3.65
C HIS A 250 1.89 17.03 -3.35
N ASP A 251 2.81 17.67 -4.05
CA ASP A 251 3.11 19.10 -3.86
C ASP A 251 2.31 20.04 -4.80
N LEU A 252 1.60 19.50 -5.82
CA LEU A 252 0.84 20.29 -6.80
C LEU A 252 -0.27 21.15 -6.17
N GLU A 253 -0.94 20.64 -5.14
CA GLU A 253 -2.03 21.35 -4.45
C GLU A 253 -1.58 22.67 -3.81
N LYS A 254 -0.26 22.87 -3.66
CA LYS A 254 0.34 24.09 -3.10
C LYS A 254 0.64 25.17 -4.16
N LEU A 255 0.46 24.85 -5.46
CA LEU A 255 0.81 25.73 -6.56
C LEU A 255 -0.41 26.56 -7.01
N GLU A 256 -0.21 27.87 -7.20
CA GLU A 256 -1.24 28.78 -7.75
C GLU A 256 -1.56 28.45 -9.21
N ASP A 257 -0.53 28.11 -10.01
CA ASP A 257 -0.68 27.71 -11.41
C ASP A 257 -0.33 26.22 -11.60
N TRP A 258 -1.29 25.36 -11.32
CA TRP A 258 -1.17 23.91 -11.40
C TRP A 258 -1.36 23.33 -12.82
N ARG A 259 -2.02 24.06 -13.73
CA ARG A 259 -2.40 23.54 -15.06
C ARG A 259 -1.21 23.12 -15.90
N ILE A 260 -0.20 23.96 -16.01
CA ILE A 260 0.99 23.70 -16.82
C ILE A 260 1.75 22.48 -16.34
N PRO A 261 2.11 22.34 -15.04
CA PRO A 261 2.78 21.13 -14.56
C PRO A 261 1.93 19.86 -14.71
N VAL A 262 0.60 19.94 -14.50
CA VAL A 262 -0.30 18.79 -14.66
C VAL A 262 -0.29 18.26 -16.09
N ASP A 263 -0.46 19.12 -17.10
CA ASP A 263 -0.45 18.69 -18.49
C ASP A 263 0.93 18.15 -18.91
N LYS A 264 2.02 18.78 -18.48
CA LYS A 264 3.38 18.32 -18.75
C LYS A 264 3.65 16.94 -18.16
N ILE A 265 3.26 16.70 -16.91
CA ILE A 265 3.42 15.38 -16.26
C ILE A 265 2.59 14.34 -17.00
N HIS A 266 1.34 14.65 -17.32
CA HIS A 266 0.45 13.74 -18.06
C HIS A 266 1.06 13.31 -19.40
N GLU A 267 1.47 14.25 -20.24
CA GLU A 267 2.08 13.97 -21.54
C GLU A 267 3.39 13.17 -21.42
N THR A 268 4.16 13.45 -20.37
CA THR A 268 5.38 12.69 -20.09
C THR A 268 5.05 11.23 -19.74
N ILE A 269 4.03 11.00 -18.91
CA ILE A 269 3.58 9.64 -18.57
C ILE A 269 3.10 8.88 -19.82
N LEU A 270 2.28 9.53 -20.67
CA LEU A 270 1.81 8.91 -21.92
C LEU A 270 2.98 8.54 -22.84
N THR A 271 3.96 9.43 -22.97
CA THR A 271 5.17 9.17 -23.74
C THR A 271 5.96 7.99 -23.18
N ASN A 272 6.09 7.90 -21.85
CA ASN A 272 6.77 6.79 -21.19
C ASN A 272 6.02 5.46 -21.40
N ILE A 273 4.68 5.46 -21.33
CA ILE A 273 3.83 4.29 -21.60
C ILE A 273 4.05 3.79 -23.03
N ALA A 274 4.08 4.70 -24.02
CA ALA A 274 4.31 4.35 -25.42
C ALA A 274 5.71 3.75 -25.67
N ASN A 275 6.68 4.06 -24.81
CA ASN A 275 8.06 3.59 -24.90
C ASN A 275 8.38 2.42 -23.94
N LEU A 276 7.36 1.76 -23.37
CA LEU A 276 7.58 0.61 -22.52
C LEU A 276 8.36 -0.50 -23.25
N PRO A 277 9.29 -1.19 -22.55
CA PRO A 277 10.01 -2.32 -23.15
C PRO A 277 9.02 -3.43 -23.53
N GLY A 278 9.35 -4.18 -24.60
CA GLY A 278 8.44 -5.17 -25.16
C GLY A 278 7.99 -6.28 -24.20
N TRP A 279 8.79 -6.58 -23.17
CA TRP A 279 8.39 -7.53 -22.11
C TRP A 279 7.37 -6.94 -21.13
N ALA A 280 7.33 -5.62 -21.01
CA ALA A 280 6.40 -4.92 -20.11
C ALA A 280 5.05 -4.61 -20.77
N THR A 281 4.85 -4.95 -22.06
CA THR A 281 3.56 -4.77 -22.72
C THR A 281 2.64 -5.96 -22.45
N VAL A 282 1.45 -5.71 -21.88
CA VAL A 282 0.48 -6.72 -21.38
C VAL A 282 -0.08 -7.67 -22.45
N GLN A 283 0.23 -7.49 -23.70
CA GLN A 283 -0.56 -8.11 -24.78
C GLN A 283 -0.44 -9.62 -24.99
N ARG A 284 0.42 -10.38 -24.29
CA ARG A 284 0.44 -11.86 -24.41
C ARG A 284 1.23 -12.54 -23.29
N SER A 285 0.60 -13.49 -22.59
CA SER A 285 1.32 -14.57 -21.90
C SER A 285 2.22 -15.30 -22.90
N ARG A 286 3.53 -15.17 -22.76
CA ARG A 286 4.51 -15.86 -23.62
C ARG A 286 4.90 -17.17 -22.96
N GLN A 287 4.98 -18.25 -23.76
CA GLN A 287 5.52 -19.51 -23.26
C GLN A 287 6.94 -19.29 -22.69
N GLY A 288 7.16 -19.71 -21.44
CA GLY A 288 8.46 -19.62 -20.78
C GLY A 288 8.66 -18.39 -19.87
N GLU A 289 7.65 -17.52 -19.72
CA GLU A 289 7.70 -16.41 -18.76
C GLU A 289 7.45 -16.89 -17.31
N PRO A 290 8.05 -16.20 -16.32
CA PRO A 290 7.79 -16.50 -14.91
C PRO A 290 6.29 -16.39 -14.57
N PRO A 291 5.70 -17.31 -13.77
CA PRO A 291 4.27 -17.30 -13.46
C PRO A 291 3.77 -16.00 -12.80
N TRP A 292 4.62 -15.32 -12.06
CA TRP A 292 4.31 -14.08 -11.36
C TRP A 292 4.29 -12.85 -12.28
N LEU A 293 4.92 -12.92 -13.47
CA LEU A 293 5.17 -11.72 -14.28
C LEU A 293 3.87 -11.06 -14.77
N SER A 294 2.89 -11.85 -15.20
CA SER A 294 1.62 -11.31 -15.69
C SER A 294 0.89 -10.53 -14.61
N ALA A 295 0.80 -11.08 -13.38
CA ALA A 295 0.18 -10.40 -12.24
C ALA A 295 0.97 -9.16 -11.82
N ALA A 296 2.30 -9.21 -11.86
CA ALA A 296 3.16 -8.06 -11.57
C ALA A 296 2.97 -6.92 -12.58
N LEU A 297 2.81 -7.24 -13.86
CA LEU A 297 2.53 -6.26 -14.91
C LEU A 297 1.16 -5.62 -14.73
N GLU A 298 0.10 -6.37 -14.43
CA GLU A 298 -1.22 -5.79 -14.15
C GLU A 298 -1.18 -4.88 -12.91
N THR A 299 -0.41 -5.27 -11.88
CA THR A 299 -0.18 -4.40 -10.70
C THR A 299 0.57 -3.12 -11.08
N MET A 300 1.60 -3.22 -11.92
CA MET A 300 2.33 -2.06 -12.42
C MET A 300 1.42 -1.12 -13.22
N TYR A 301 0.61 -1.66 -14.14
CA TYR A 301 -0.34 -0.86 -14.92
C TYR A 301 -1.39 -0.18 -14.05
N THR A 302 -1.97 -0.90 -13.10
CA THR A 302 -2.87 -0.30 -12.10
C THR A 302 -2.23 0.88 -11.40
N ASN A 303 -0.98 0.73 -10.94
CA ASN A 303 -0.27 1.80 -10.24
C ASN A 303 0.12 2.96 -11.16
N VAL A 304 0.47 2.70 -12.43
CA VAL A 304 0.73 3.76 -13.43
C VAL A 304 -0.55 4.57 -13.67
N GLN A 305 -1.69 3.91 -13.84
CA GLN A 305 -2.98 4.59 -14.00
C GLN A 305 -3.42 5.30 -12.71
N PHE A 306 -3.08 4.75 -11.54
CA PHE A 306 -3.31 5.45 -10.28
C PHE A 306 -2.54 6.79 -10.21
N VAL A 307 -1.32 6.87 -10.75
CA VAL A 307 -0.58 8.14 -10.82
C VAL A 307 -1.31 9.16 -11.70
N VAL A 308 -1.81 8.74 -12.88
CA VAL A 308 -2.62 9.61 -13.76
C VAL A 308 -3.92 10.03 -13.05
N PHE A 309 -4.58 9.10 -12.41
CA PHE A 309 -5.78 9.34 -11.61
C PHE A 309 -5.52 10.36 -10.49
N ALA A 310 -4.46 10.17 -9.70
CA ALA A 310 -4.09 11.06 -8.60
C ALA A 310 -3.70 12.46 -9.10
N LEU A 311 -3.06 12.56 -10.27
CA LEU A 311 -2.68 13.81 -10.91
C LEU A 311 -3.89 14.69 -11.25
N HIS A 312 -4.97 14.10 -11.76
CA HIS A 312 -6.15 14.82 -12.22
C HIS A 312 -7.28 14.91 -11.20
N ARG A 313 -7.31 14.01 -10.22
CA ARG A 313 -8.39 13.89 -9.21
C ARG A 313 -8.73 15.21 -8.50
N PRO A 314 -7.80 16.07 -8.06
CA PRO A 314 -8.13 17.30 -7.37
C PRO A 314 -8.95 18.28 -8.23
N PHE A 315 -8.89 18.15 -9.54
CA PHE A 315 -9.43 19.13 -10.50
C PHE A 315 -10.70 18.65 -11.22
N ILE A 316 -11.21 17.45 -10.92
CA ILE A 316 -12.31 16.82 -11.70
C ILE A 316 -13.62 17.63 -11.69
N PHE A 317 -13.89 18.41 -10.64
CA PHE A 317 -15.12 19.21 -10.57
C PHE A 317 -15.00 20.57 -11.24
N ALA A 318 -13.80 21.14 -11.27
CA ALA A 318 -13.54 22.46 -11.85
C ALA A 318 -13.13 22.40 -13.33
N GLU A 319 -12.45 21.34 -13.77
CA GLU A 319 -11.76 21.28 -15.06
C GLU A 319 -12.22 20.05 -15.87
N PRO A 320 -13.01 20.25 -16.97
CA PRO A 320 -13.52 19.15 -17.80
C PRO A 320 -12.42 18.23 -18.35
N ASN A 321 -11.29 18.81 -18.81
CA ASN A 321 -10.19 18.01 -19.35
C ASN A 321 -9.57 17.07 -18.30
N SER A 322 -9.36 17.56 -17.07
CA SER A 322 -8.89 16.72 -15.95
C SER A 322 -9.91 15.67 -15.56
N ARG A 323 -11.22 16.01 -15.62
CA ARG A 323 -12.31 15.06 -15.36
C ARG A 323 -12.29 13.88 -16.33
N HIS A 324 -12.17 14.13 -17.64
CA HIS A 324 -12.09 13.05 -18.64
C HIS A 324 -10.82 12.19 -18.43
N LYS A 325 -9.67 12.83 -18.24
CA LYS A 325 -8.40 12.10 -18.03
C LYS A 325 -8.43 11.23 -16.75
N ALA A 326 -9.00 11.74 -15.65
CA ALA A 326 -9.18 10.96 -14.42
C ALA A 326 -10.18 9.82 -14.61
N PHE A 327 -11.27 10.06 -15.33
CA PHE A 327 -12.27 9.04 -15.65
C PHE A 327 -11.67 7.92 -16.50
N ASP A 328 -10.94 8.22 -17.55
CA ASP A 328 -10.26 7.23 -18.40
C ASP A 328 -9.24 6.42 -17.63
N ALA A 329 -8.46 7.06 -16.75
CA ALA A 329 -7.53 6.37 -15.87
C ALA A 329 -8.26 5.43 -14.90
N ALA A 330 -9.39 5.84 -14.32
CA ALA A 330 -10.20 5.00 -13.45
C ALA A 330 -10.79 3.79 -14.20
N MET A 331 -11.25 3.96 -15.43
CA MET A 331 -11.72 2.85 -16.27
C MET A 331 -10.60 1.85 -16.55
N GLN A 332 -9.40 2.32 -16.88
CA GLN A 332 -8.22 1.46 -17.09
C GLN A 332 -7.78 0.74 -15.81
N ILE A 333 -7.89 1.38 -14.63
CA ILE A 333 -7.67 0.71 -13.35
C ILE A 333 -8.65 -0.46 -13.19
N LEU A 334 -9.95 -0.24 -13.44
CA LEU A 334 -10.98 -1.28 -13.30
C LEU A 334 -10.77 -2.45 -14.24
N GLU A 335 -10.32 -2.21 -15.47
CA GLU A 335 -9.97 -3.25 -16.43
C GLU A 335 -8.74 -4.04 -16.00
N SER A 336 -7.66 -3.35 -15.58
CA SER A 336 -6.45 -3.99 -15.10
C SER A 336 -6.70 -4.81 -13.83
N GLN A 337 -7.50 -4.29 -12.91
CA GLN A 337 -7.92 -5.02 -11.71
C GLN A 337 -8.79 -6.25 -12.04
N GLY A 338 -9.58 -6.19 -13.13
CA GLY A 338 -10.30 -7.35 -13.64
C GLY A 338 -9.34 -8.46 -14.09
N ARG A 339 -8.38 -8.12 -14.94
CA ARG A 339 -7.39 -9.09 -15.41
C ARG A 339 -6.51 -9.64 -14.28
N LEU A 340 -6.15 -8.79 -13.29
CA LEU A 340 -5.42 -9.25 -12.11
C LEU A 340 -6.25 -10.23 -11.27
N PHE A 341 -7.53 -9.94 -11.06
CA PHE A 341 -8.44 -10.82 -10.33
C PHE A 341 -8.57 -12.20 -11.00
N ASP A 342 -8.71 -12.24 -12.34
CA ASP A 342 -8.85 -13.47 -13.10
C ASP A 342 -7.58 -14.35 -13.07
N GLN A 343 -6.42 -13.75 -12.83
CA GLN A 343 -5.12 -14.44 -12.72
C GLN A 343 -4.79 -14.85 -11.28
N THR A 344 -5.54 -14.37 -10.31
CA THR A 344 -5.23 -14.54 -8.89
C THR A 344 -5.99 -15.75 -8.33
N GLU A 345 -5.28 -16.62 -7.62
CA GLU A 345 -5.89 -17.74 -6.90
C GLU A 345 -6.85 -17.24 -5.80
N PRO A 346 -8.01 -17.91 -5.59
CA PRO A 346 -9.03 -17.43 -4.64
C PRO A 346 -8.54 -17.16 -3.21
N LEU A 347 -7.48 -17.85 -2.75
CA LEU A 347 -6.91 -17.59 -1.42
C LEU A 347 -6.01 -16.37 -1.38
N GLN A 348 -5.47 -15.95 -2.52
CA GLN A 348 -4.67 -14.74 -2.66
C GLN A 348 -5.51 -13.46 -2.77
N TYR A 349 -6.84 -13.56 -2.76
CA TYR A 349 -7.76 -12.41 -2.80
C TYR A 349 -7.69 -11.48 -1.57
N LYS A 350 -6.77 -11.74 -0.65
CA LYS A 350 -6.45 -10.83 0.45
C LYS A 350 -5.52 -9.69 0.03
N ALA A 351 -5.00 -9.69 -1.19
CA ALA A 351 -4.16 -8.60 -1.68
C ALA A 351 -4.89 -7.25 -1.62
N PHE A 352 -4.29 -6.29 -0.93
CA PHE A 352 -4.86 -4.96 -0.72
C PHE A 352 -5.22 -4.25 -2.03
N SER A 353 -4.39 -4.39 -3.06
CA SER A 353 -4.60 -3.73 -4.36
C SER A 353 -5.93 -4.10 -5.02
N LEU A 354 -6.39 -5.34 -4.87
CA LEU A 354 -7.66 -5.80 -5.47
C LEU A 354 -8.88 -5.06 -4.94
N VAL A 355 -8.90 -4.69 -3.67
CA VAL A 355 -10.01 -3.92 -3.08
C VAL A 355 -9.81 -2.43 -3.30
N PHE A 356 -8.64 -1.92 -2.91
CA PHE A 356 -8.39 -0.49 -2.83
C PHE A 356 -8.48 0.20 -4.18
N ALA A 357 -7.74 -0.28 -5.19
CA ALA A 357 -7.73 0.32 -6.52
C ALA A 357 -9.10 0.19 -7.20
N THR A 358 -9.79 -0.95 -7.02
CA THR A 358 -11.15 -1.15 -7.53
C THR A 358 -12.12 -0.15 -6.89
N PHE A 359 -12.09 -0.02 -5.56
CA PHE A 359 -12.98 0.89 -4.83
C PHE A 359 -12.77 2.36 -5.23
N ASP A 360 -11.54 2.85 -5.22
CA ASP A 360 -11.22 4.26 -5.51
C ASP A 360 -11.64 4.63 -6.94
N ALA A 361 -11.37 3.77 -7.91
CA ALA A 361 -11.79 3.96 -9.28
C ALA A 361 -13.32 3.94 -9.46
N MET A 362 -14.03 3.01 -8.80
CA MET A 362 -15.50 2.93 -8.87
C MET A 362 -16.15 4.17 -8.25
N VAL A 363 -15.62 4.68 -7.14
CA VAL A 363 -16.12 5.91 -6.50
C VAL A 363 -16.00 7.10 -7.44
N LEU A 364 -14.84 7.28 -8.10
CA LEU A 364 -14.66 8.39 -9.03
C LEU A 364 -15.60 8.28 -10.23
N VAL A 365 -15.66 7.11 -10.85
CA VAL A 365 -16.50 6.86 -12.03
C VAL A 365 -17.98 7.14 -11.72
N ALA A 366 -18.49 6.64 -10.59
CA ALA A 366 -19.85 6.89 -10.16
C ALA A 366 -20.10 8.38 -9.84
N ALA A 367 -19.18 9.04 -9.13
CA ALA A 367 -19.29 10.47 -8.78
C ALA A 367 -19.33 11.38 -10.03
N VAL A 368 -18.53 11.08 -11.05
CA VAL A 368 -18.55 11.83 -12.31
C VAL A 368 -19.92 11.68 -13.01
N HIS A 369 -20.46 10.48 -13.14
CA HIS A 369 -21.78 10.31 -13.74
C HIS A 369 -22.93 10.92 -12.93
N ILE A 370 -22.84 10.91 -11.60
CA ILE A 370 -23.83 11.56 -10.73
C ILE A 370 -23.80 13.09 -10.92
N ARG A 371 -22.60 13.68 -11.01
CA ARG A 371 -22.46 15.12 -11.05
C ARG A 371 -22.57 15.71 -12.46
N PHE A 372 -22.16 14.94 -13.49
CA PHE A 372 -22.10 15.37 -14.89
C PHE A 372 -22.75 14.31 -15.81
N PRO A 373 -24.05 14.01 -15.64
CA PRO A 373 -24.70 12.88 -16.31
C PRO A 373 -24.71 12.99 -17.85
N ASP A 374 -24.67 14.21 -18.39
CA ASP A 374 -24.73 14.45 -19.83
C ASP A 374 -23.34 14.38 -20.50
N GLU A 375 -22.25 14.67 -19.78
CA GLU A 375 -20.89 14.74 -20.38
C GLU A 375 -20.38 13.39 -20.89
N LEU A 376 -20.69 12.28 -20.22
CA LEU A 376 -20.18 10.94 -20.52
C LEU A 376 -21.30 9.97 -20.86
N ARG A 377 -22.43 10.47 -21.35
CA ARG A 377 -23.63 9.65 -21.62
C ARG A 377 -23.38 8.51 -22.60
N GLU A 378 -22.56 8.73 -23.62
CA GLU A 378 -22.21 7.70 -24.62
C GLU A 378 -21.39 6.54 -24.01
N GLN A 379 -20.64 6.80 -22.96
CA GLN A 379 -19.83 5.80 -22.27
C GLN A 379 -20.59 5.05 -21.17
N PHE A 380 -21.82 5.49 -20.84
CA PHE A 380 -22.56 4.98 -19.69
C PHE A 380 -22.79 3.47 -19.72
N THR A 381 -23.11 2.89 -20.88
CA THR A 381 -23.32 1.44 -21.02
C THR A 381 -22.06 0.64 -20.69
N ALA A 382 -20.91 1.10 -21.18
CA ALA A 382 -19.61 0.48 -20.86
C ALA A 382 -19.26 0.64 -19.39
N THR A 383 -19.50 1.85 -18.85
CA THR A 383 -19.30 2.17 -17.44
C THR A 383 -20.16 1.30 -16.52
N ARG A 384 -21.45 1.19 -16.81
CA ARG A 384 -22.38 0.33 -16.06
C ARG A 384 -21.86 -1.10 -15.98
N ARG A 385 -21.48 -1.67 -17.10
CA ARG A 385 -20.95 -3.04 -17.17
C ARG A 385 -19.69 -3.22 -16.32
N ILE A 386 -18.73 -2.30 -16.39
CA ILE A 386 -17.46 -2.43 -15.64
C ILE A 386 -17.67 -2.25 -14.14
N LEU A 387 -18.63 -1.40 -13.73
CA LEU A 387 -19.02 -1.25 -12.33
C LEU A 387 -19.73 -2.50 -11.80
N GLU A 388 -20.64 -3.11 -12.57
CA GLU A 388 -21.29 -4.37 -12.21
C GLU A 388 -20.26 -5.49 -11.99
N LEU A 389 -19.28 -5.64 -12.90
CA LEU A 389 -18.16 -6.58 -12.73
C LEU A 389 -17.29 -6.24 -11.51
N GLY A 390 -17.10 -4.96 -11.21
CA GLY A 390 -16.40 -4.51 -10.00
C GLY A 390 -17.15 -4.93 -8.72
N ILE A 391 -18.47 -4.75 -8.68
CA ILE A 391 -19.32 -5.18 -7.57
C ILE A 391 -19.26 -6.72 -7.39
N GLU A 392 -19.34 -7.49 -8.46
CA GLU A 392 -19.22 -8.95 -8.40
C GLU A 392 -17.88 -9.40 -7.84
N ARG A 393 -16.78 -8.74 -8.24
CA ARG A 393 -15.45 -8.99 -7.69
C ARG A 393 -15.39 -8.67 -6.20
N LEU A 394 -15.90 -7.52 -5.77
CA LEU A 394 -15.95 -7.17 -4.35
C LEU A 394 -16.80 -8.18 -3.54
N LYS A 395 -17.92 -8.68 -4.08
CA LYS A 395 -18.71 -9.76 -3.46
C LYS A 395 -17.91 -11.05 -3.32
N SER A 396 -17.13 -11.41 -4.33
CA SER A 396 -16.26 -12.59 -4.28
C SER A 396 -15.17 -12.45 -3.22
N LEU A 397 -14.59 -11.25 -3.08
CA LEU A 397 -13.60 -10.94 -2.03
C LEU A 397 -14.25 -10.95 -0.64
N GLN A 398 -15.45 -10.40 -0.49
CA GLN A 398 -16.23 -10.45 0.75
C GLN A 398 -16.52 -11.89 1.18
N ALA A 399 -16.94 -12.75 0.26
CA ALA A 399 -17.19 -14.16 0.52
C ALA A 399 -15.92 -14.91 1.01
N ARG A 400 -14.74 -14.37 0.73
CA ARG A 400 -13.43 -14.85 1.22
C ARG A 400 -12.96 -14.13 2.49
N LYS A 401 -13.88 -13.45 3.19
CA LYS A 401 -13.62 -12.73 4.44
C LYS A 401 -12.57 -11.62 4.32
N ASN A 402 -12.48 -10.98 3.14
CA ASN A 402 -11.68 -9.76 3.01
C ASN A 402 -12.42 -8.61 3.70
N VAL A 403 -11.84 -8.09 4.79
CA VAL A 403 -12.47 -7.07 5.64
C VAL A 403 -12.73 -5.78 4.88
N LEU A 404 -11.78 -5.36 4.04
CA LEU A 404 -11.91 -4.13 3.26
C LEU A 404 -13.02 -4.25 2.20
N ALA A 405 -13.17 -5.43 1.58
CA ALA A 405 -14.20 -5.65 0.58
C ALA A 405 -15.62 -5.51 1.16
N ASN A 406 -15.84 -5.91 2.40
CA ASN A 406 -17.13 -5.77 3.07
C ASN A 406 -17.56 -4.30 3.19
N SER A 407 -16.65 -3.44 3.64
CA SER A 407 -16.90 -2.00 3.77
C SER A 407 -16.99 -1.29 2.41
N ALA A 408 -16.13 -1.66 1.47
CA ALA A 408 -16.12 -1.11 0.12
C ALA A 408 -17.45 -1.38 -0.60
N LEU A 409 -17.96 -2.61 -0.50
CA LEU A 409 -19.16 -3.04 -1.20
C LEU A 409 -20.39 -2.20 -0.82
N SER A 410 -20.60 -1.95 0.47
CA SER A 410 -21.75 -1.18 0.96
C SER A 410 -21.76 0.26 0.41
N ILE A 411 -20.60 0.88 0.28
CA ILE A 411 -20.47 2.24 -0.26
C ILE A 411 -20.69 2.24 -1.77
N VAL A 412 -20.03 1.32 -2.48
CA VAL A 412 -20.10 1.25 -3.94
C VAL A 412 -21.50 0.91 -4.44
N GLU A 413 -22.21 -0.02 -3.79
CA GLU A 413 -23.60 -0.36 -4.16
C GLU A 413 -24.53 0.85 -4.02
N ARG A 414 -24.42 1.63 -2.94
CA ARG A 414 -25.20 2.87 -2.77
C ARG A 414 -24.88 3.91 -3.86
N LEU A 415 -23.61 4.12 -4.17
CA LEU A 415 -23.18 5.03 -5.24
C LEU A 415 -23.68 4.56 -6.61
N TYR A 416 -23.59 3.27 -6.89
CA TYR A 416 -24.07 2.68 -8.13
C TYR A 416 -25.59 2.87 -8.30
N GLN A 417 -26.40 2.61 -7.28
CA GLN A 417 -27.84 2.85 -7.32
C GLN A 417 -28.17 4.33 -7.53
N LYS A 418 -27.46 5.24 -6.86
CA LYS A 418 -27.64 6.68 -7.07
C LYS A 418 -27.28 7.11 -8.49
N MET A 419 -26.20 6.58 -9.05
CA MET A 419 -25.79 6.83 -10.44
C MET A 419 -26.90 6.38 -11.42
N LEU A 420 -27.47 5.18 -11.25
CA LEU A 420 -28.58 4.70 -12.09
C LEU A 420 -29.79 5.61 -12.01
N ALA A 421 -30.20 6.00 -10.80
CA ALA A 421 -31.33 6.89 -10.59
C ALA A 421 -31.11 8.30 -11.19
N THR A 422 -29.87 8.77 -11.24
CA THR A 422 -29.55 10.07 -11.84
C THR A 422 -29.58 10.03 -13.36
N VAL A 423 -29.08 8.96 -13.97
CA VAL A 423 -29.00 8.84 -15.44
C VAL A 423 -30.30 8.35 -16.06
N TYR A 424 -31.08 7.50 -15.35
CA TYR A 424 -32.38 6.96 -15.78
C TYR A 424 -33.46 7.20 -14.73
N PRO A 425 -33.94 8.44 -14.58
CA PRO A 425 -34.96 8.77 -13.57
C PRO A 425 -36.29 8.06 -13.80
N GLU A 426 -36.62 7.66 -15.04
CA GLU A 426 -37.91 7.01 -15.39
C GLU A 426 -37.95 5.51 -15.04
N GLU A 427 -36.81 4.80 -15.04
CA GLU A 427 -36.79 3.35 -14.72
C GLU A 427 -36.91 3.06 -13.23
N THR A 428 -36.70 4.04 -12.35
CA THR A 428 -36.77 3.89 -10.89
C THR A 428 -38.18 4.07 -10.32
N LEU A 429 -39.13 4.63 -11.08
CA LEU A 429 -40.50 4.90 -10.63
C LEU A 429 -41.38 3.65 -10.61
N ASP A 430 -41.02 2.55 -11.24
CA ASP A 430 -41.82 1.33 -11.33
C ASP A 430 -41.61 0.33 -10.17
N ASN A 431 -40.67 0.59 -9.25
CA ASN A 431 -40.32 -0.33 -8.14
C ASN A 431 -40.45 0.23 -6.72
N GLY A 432 -41.15 1.34 -6.50
CA GLY A 432 -41.27 1.88 -5.14
C GLY A 432 -42.44 2.82 -4.92
N GLN A 433 -43.46 2.34 -4.20
CA GLN A 433 -44.50 3.17 -3.65
C GLN A 433 -43.97 4.18 -2.62
N GLY A 434 -44.22 5.45 -2.89
CA GLY A 434 -44.64 6.49 -1.95
C GLY A 434 -43.68 6.95 -0.86
N GLY A 435 -43.06 8.11 -1.09
CA GLY A 435 -42.47 8.93 -0.05
C GLY A 435 -42.07 10.30 -0.63
N THR A 436 -43.00 11.25 -0.55
CA THR A 436 -42.78 12.67 -0.91
C THR A 436 -41.92 13.32 0.17
N ASP A 437 -40.73 13.80 -0.17
CA ASP A 437 -40.08 14.86 0.59
C ASP A 437 -39.48 15.86 -0.39
N ASP A 438 -40.07 17.08 -0.36
CA ASP A 438 -39.80 18.20 -1.21
C ASP A 438 -38.71 19.07 -0.51
N GLY A 439 -37.46 18.91 -0.89
CA GLY A 439 -36.34 19.69 -0.40
C GLY A 439 -35.59 20.41 -1.52
N SER A 440 -36.00 21.65 -1.78
CA SER A 440 -35.28 22.56 -2.70
C SER A 440 -33.89 22.89 -2.19
N PHE A 441 -32.84 22.63 -2.98
CA PHE A 441 -31.46 22.92 -2.65
C PHE A 441 -30.92 24.12 -3.40
N THR A 442 -30.39 25.08 -2.65
CA THR A 442 -29.69 26.25 -3.16
C THR A 442 -28.18 25.94 -3.22
N ILE A 443 -27.60 26.07 -4.41
CA ILE A 443 -26.17 25.85 -4.65
C ILE A 443 -25.38 27.05 -4.10
N MET A 444 -24.47 26.82 -3.16
CA MET A 444 -23.39 27.75 -2.82
C MET A 444 -22.11 27.31 -3.55
N GLU A 445 -21.68 28.13 -4.50
CA GLU A 445 -20.35 28.02 -5.12
C GLU A 445 -19.29 28.44 -4.11
N THR A 446 -18.46 27.51 -3.66
CA THR A 446 -17.21 27.84 -2.97
C THR A 446 -16.03 27.28 -3.76
N GLU A 447 -15.25 28.18 -4.34
CA GLU A 447 -13.93 27.89 -4.89
C GLU A 447 -13.01 27.42 -3.76
N THR A 448 -12.67 26.13 -3.73
CA THR A 448 -11.57 25.61 -2.91
C THR A 448 -10.76 24.59 -3.72
N VAL A 449 -9.58 25.00 -4.12
CA VAL A 449 -8.53 24.18 -4.69
C VAL A 449 -7.92 23.35 -3.56
N GLY A 450 -7.88 22.04 -3.68
CA GLY A 450 -7.30 21.16 -2.64
C GLY A 450 -8.31 20.25 -1.94
N ALA A 451 -9.13 19.55 -2.71
CA ALA A 451 -10.20 18.76 -2.12
C ALA A 451 -9.79 17.31 -1.87
N ASN A 452 -9.66 17.00 -0.61
CA ASN A 452 -9.80 15.63 -0.10
C ASN A 452 -11.21 15.09 -0.42
N TRP A 453 -11.39 13.79 -0.68
CA TRP A 453 -12.70 13.20 -1.01
C TRP A 453 -13.85 13.64 -0.10
N GLY A 454 -13.55 13.92 1.17
CA GLY A 454 -14.54 14.42 2.13
C GLY A 454 -15.08 15.82 1.85
N THR A 455 -14.29 16.69 1.24
CA THR A 455 -14.70 18.04 0.86
C THR A 455 -15.41 18.04 -0.50
N ILE A 456 -15.01 17.12 -1.38
CA ILE A 456 -15.52 17.01 -2.76
C ILE A 456 -16.95 16.50 -2.83
N LEU A 457 -17.36 15.62 -1.92
CA LEU A 457 -18.65 14.93 -1.97
C LEU A 457 -19.72 15.52 -1.02
N GLN A 458 -19.35 16.50 -0.18
CA GLN A 458 -20.24 17.05 0.84
C GLN A 458 -21.46 17.87 0.36
N PRO A 459 -21.45 18.67 -0.72
CA PRO A 459 -22.57 19.58 -0.96
C PRO A 459 -23.84 18.92 -1.53
N ASP A 460 -23.72 17.81 -2.29
CA ASP A 460 -24.84 17.34 -3.14
C ASP A 460 -25.31 15.90 -2.90
N LEU A 461 -24.65 15.16 -2.03
CA LEU A 461 -24.95 13.73 -1.86
C LEU A 461 -25.77 13.42 -0.60
N GLY A 462 -26.20 14.45 0.16
CA GLY A 462 -27.06 14.33 1.34
C GLY A 462 -26.51 13.34 2.38
N ASP A 463 -27.35 12.82 3.24
CA ASP A 463 -27.01 11.85 4.31
C ASP A 463 -26.42 10.51 3.83
N VAL A 464 -26.27 10.31 2.51
CA VAL A 464 -25.75 9.08 1.91
C VAL A 464 -24.22 9.04 1.86
N LEU A 465 -23.54 10.21 1.89
CA LEU A 465 -22.09 10.29 1.83
C LEU A 465 -21.54 11.13 2.99
N VAL A 466 -21.22 10.44 4.05
CA VAL A 466 -20.45 10.98 5.17
C VAL A 466 -19.02 11.33 4.68
N PRO A 467 -18.38 12.36 5.25
CA PRO A 467 -17.13 12.89 4.74
C PRO A 467 -16.03 11.82 4.65
N GLN A 468 -15.43 11.71 3.47
CA GLN A 468 -14.30 10.83 3.14
C GLN A 468 -14.65 9.33 3.02
N PRO A 469 -15.17 8.84 1.88
CA PRO A 469 -15.45 7.42 1.66
C PRO A 469 -14.24 6.51 1.97
N MET A 470 -13.03 6.97 1.65
CA MET A 470 -11.79 6.23 1.95
C MET A 470 -11.51 6.16 3.45
N ASN A 471 -11.67 7.24 4.19
CA ASN A 471 -11.48 7.22 5.65
C ASN A 471 -12.58 6.43 6.34
N GLU A 472 -13.80 6.41 5.81
CA GLU A 472 -14.88 5.57 6.30
C GLU A 472 -14.58 4.08 6.02
N LEU A 473 -14.10 3.74 4.83
CA LEU A 473 -13.63 2.41 4.49
C LEU A 473 -12.53 1.94 5.45
N LEU A 474 -11.54 2.78 5.71
CA LEU A 474 -10.43 2.46 6.61
C LEU A 474 -10.88 2.32 8.06
N ARG A 475 -11.80 3.19 8.54
CA ARG A 475 -12.36 3.13 9.90
C ARG A 475 -13.24 1.91 10.11
N SER A 476 -14.08 1.55 9.14
CA SER A 476 -14.96 0.38 9.26
C SER A 476 -14.16 -0.92 9.21
N GLY A 477 -13.08 -0.98 8.43
CA GLY A 477 -12.13 -2.09 8.46
C GLY A 477 -11.47 -2.24 9.83
N TYR A 478 -11.07 -1.13 10.46
CA TYR A 478 -10.49 -1.11 11.81
C TYR A 478 -11.48 -1.58 12.88
N LEU A 479 -12.71 -1.07 12.87
CA LEU A 479 -13.75 -1.49 13.82
C LEU A 479 -14.08 -2.98 13.70
N ALA A 480 -14.13 -3.52 12.48
CA ALA A 480 -14.37 -4.95 12.27
C ALA A 480 -13.23 -5.81 12.84
N GLN A 481 -11.97 -5.37 12.73
CA GLN A 481 -10.84 -6.05 13.34
C GLN A 481 -10.83 -5.94 14.87
N SER A 482 -11.15 -4.77 15.43
CA SER A 482 -11.17 -4.58 16.88
C SER A 482 -12.28 -5.38 17.58
N LEU A 483 -13.39 -5.65 16.88
CA LEU A 483 -14.48 -6.48 17.39
C LEU A 483 -14.14 -7.99 17.31
N SER A 484 -13.29 -8.40 16.36
CA SER A 484 -12.87 -9.81 16.22
C SER A 484 -11.74 -10.21 17.17
N THR A 485 -11.01 -9.25 17.75
CA THR A 485 -9.85 -9.50 18.62
C THR A 485 -10.12 -9.33 20.11
N SER A 486 -11.37 -9.11 20.55
CA SER A 486 -11.69 -9.03 21.97
C SER A 486 -11.67 -10.42 22.62
N PRO A 487 -10.67 -10.76 23.44
CA PRO A 487 -10.77 -11.96 24.28
C PRO A 487 -11.85 -11.68 25.34
N SER A 488 -12.76 -12.63 25.51
CA SER A 488 -13.69 -12.66 26.61
C SER A 488 -12.92 -12.65 27.94
N LEU A 489 -12.85 -11.49 28.60
CA LEU A 489 -12.38 -11.39 29.98
C LEU A 489 -13.45 -11.94 30.90
N PRO A 490 -13.11 -12.77 31.89
CA PRO A 490 -14.06 -13.21 32.91
C PRO A 490 -14.43 -12.03 33.80
N ALA A 491 -15.74 -11.90 34.04
CA ALA A 491 -16.29 -10.92 34.95
C ALA A 491 -15.82 -11.21 36.39
N ALA A 492 -15.07 -10.32 36.99
CA ALA A 492 -15.10 -10.02 38.43
C ALA A 492 -14.17 -8.83 38.78
N TYR A 493 -14.74 -7.93 39.51
CA TYR A 493 -14.26 -6.96 40.46
C TYR A 493 -14.41 -5.47 40.14
N GLY A 494 -15.36 -4.87 40.90
CA GLY A 494 -15.13 -3.72 41.74
C GLY A 494 -15.23 -2.33 41.09
N GLN A 495 -16.39 -1.68 41.30
CA GLN A 495 -16.54 -0.22 41.29
C GLN A 495 -15.51 0.40 42.24
N ASP A 496 -14.79 1.41 41.78
CA ASP A 496 -14.49 2.60 42.62
C ASP A 496 -14.24 3.84 41.75
N GLN A 497 -14.88 4.90 42.18
CA GLN A 497 -14.82 6.28 41.73
C GLN A 497 -13.39 6.84 41.86
N PHE A 498 -12.94 7.65 40.93
CA PHE A 498 -12.30 8.94 41.20
C PHE A 498 -12.28 9.81 39.94
N GLY A 499 -13.06 10.88 39.97
CA GLY A 499 -12.90 12.00 39.06
C GLY A 499 -11.71 12.85 39.47
N MET A 500 -11.03 13.42 38.48
CA MET A 500 -10.42 14.75 38.61
C MET A 500 -10.09 15.35 37.25
N SER A 501 -10.76 16.44 36.97
CA SER A 501 -10.47 17.48 36.02
C SER A 501 -9.11 18.14 36.33
N ILE A 502 -8.24 18.32 35.31
CA ILE A 502 -7.26 19.41 35.34
C ILE A 502 -7.17 20.00 33.94
N MET A 503 -7.78 21.18 33.79
CA MET A 503 -7.35 22.19 32.81
C MET A 503 -6.08 22.84 33.33
N GLY A 504 -5.09 23.02 32.47
CA GLY A 504 -3.86 23.77 32.74
C GLY A 504 -3.30 24.38 31.48
N SER A 505 -3.69 25.62 31.22
CA SER A 505 -3.07 26.53 30.27
C SER A 505 -1.60 26.76 30.60
N PHE A 506 -0.70 26.70 29.62
CA PHE A 506 0.60 27.35 29.72
C PHE A 506 0.80 28.33 28.57
N GLY A 507 1.00 29.59 28.98
CA GLY A 507 1.25 30.71 28.13
C GLY A 507 2.68 30.73 27.57
N CYS A 508 2.78 31.40 26.47
CA CYS A 508 4.00 31.92 25.88
C CYS A 508 4.71 32.87 26.81
N ASP A 509 5.99 32.64 27.10
CA ASP A 509 6.90 33.72 27.51
C ASP A 509 8.23 33.61 26.73
N SER A 510 8.52 34.69 26.08
CA SER A 510 9.71 35.05 25.34
C SER A 510 10.91 35.27 26.26
N MET A 511 12.09 34.75 25.92
CA MET A 511 13.37 35.27 26.43
C MET A 511 14.36 35.47 25.26
N PRO A 512 15.12 36.55 25.30
CA PRO A 512 15.99 36.97 24.18
C PRO A 512 17.42 36.41 24.32
N TYR A 513 18.01 36.03 23.20
CA TYR A 513 19.45 35.77 23.11
C TYR A 513 20.19 37.07 22.84
N ASN A 514 21.06 37.44 23.77
CA ASN A 514 22.10 38.46 23.58
C ASN A 514 23.32 37.83 22.91
N ILE A 515 23.71 38.45 21.82
CA ILE A 515 25.02 38.27 21.15
C ILE A 515 25.99 39.23 21.83
N THR A 516 27.10 38.74 22.36
CA THR A 516 28.31 39.54 22.60
C THR A 516 29.50 38.89 21.87
N ASP A 517 29.98 39.63 20.89
CA ASP A 517 31.30 39.56 20.31
C ASP A 517 32.38 39.60 21.41
N ASP A 518 33.39 38.78 21.30
CA ASP A 518 34.77 39.23 21.62
C ASP A 518 35.85 38.45 20.89
N THR A 519 36.70 39.23 20.38
CA THR A 519 37.80 39.07 19.47
C THR A 519 39.08 38.47 20.10
N LEU A 520 39.92 37.87 19.23
CA LEU A 520 41.37 38.01 19.08
C LEU A 520 42.38 37.05 19.75
N HIS A 521 43.29 36.61 18.92
CA HIS A 521 44.71 36.17 19.11
C HIS A 521 44.93 34.72 19.57
N GLY A 522 45.77 33.93 18.96
CA GLY A 522 46.94 34.09 18.11
C GLY A 522 47.83 32.86 18.23
N ALA A 523 48.37 32.45 17.13
CA ALA A 523 49.68 31.81 16.91
C ALA A 523 50.13 30.57 17.76
N LYS A 524 50.20 29.43 17.19
CA LYS A 524 51.41 28.74 16.68
C LYS A 524 51.06 27.49 15.93
#